data_c59f50043fedeb9449b08dbd21f0cb03
#
_entry.id   c59f50043fedeb9449b08dbd21f0cb03
#
_cell.length_a   1.000
_cell.length_b   1.000
_cell.length_c   1.000
_cell.angle_alpha   90.00
_cell.angle_beta   90.00
_cell.angle_gamma   90.00
#
_symmetry.space_group_name_H-M   'P 1'
#
loop_
_entity.id
_entity.type
_entity.pdbx_description
1 polymer ?
#
loop_
_entity_poly.entity_id
_entity_poly.type
_entity_poly.pdbx_seq_one_letter_code
_entity_poly.pdbx_strand_id
1 'polypeptide(L)'
;GYDRTHAPELRLGAERALLGLVVALFHDAGYIRQTDDTQHRNGAEFTRTHVSRGARFLERYMPTIGLANWVPVATQIIHFTGYEVPFGDIRLDDARDRRVGHLLGTADMMAQMSDRCYLEKCRDRLYPEFVLGGVALPVGANGDRAVKYASGLDLLRQTPQFMEDTIQKRLDGAFHGDYRYVEPLFDGRNPYIEAIDKSLSFLRQVLRSESW
;
A
#
# COMPACT_ATOMS: atom_id res chain seq x y z
N GLY A 1 -4.47 8.08 16.79
CA GLY A 1 -3.69 9.32 16.74
C GLY A 1 -4.50 10.48 16.21
N TYR A 2 -4.97 10.42 14.95
CA TYR A 2 -5.64 11.57 14.29
C TYR A 2 -6.72 12.22 15.17
N ASP A 3 -7.74 11.48 15.61
CA ASP A 3 -8.84 12.04 16.40
C ASP A 3 -8.42 12.59 17.79
N ARG A 4 -7.26 12.16 18.30
CA ARG A 4 -6.72 12.70 19.57
C ARG A 4 -6.11 14.09 19.41
N THR A 5 -5.67 14.43 18.22
CA THR A 5 -4.96 15.69 17.93
C THR A 5 -5.84 16.75 17.26
N HIS A 6 -7.10 16.40 16.97
CA HIS A 6 -8.02 17.30 16.28
C HIS A 6 -9.25 17.68 17.12
N ALA A 7 -9.75 18.89 16.87
CA ALA A 7 -10.99 19.37 17.43
C ALA A 7 -12.17 18.46 17.00
N PRO A 8 -13.26 18.37 17.80
CA PRO A 8 -14.35 17.42 17.56
C PRO A 8 -14.94 17.47 16.16
N GLU A 9 -15.07 18.65 15.56
CA GLU A 9 -15.64 18.88 14.23
C GLU A 9 -14.78 18.34 13.08
N LEU A 10 -13.48 18.14 13.33
CA LEU A 10 -12.52 17.62 12.35
C LEU A 10 -12.26 16.11 12.51
N ARG A 11 -12.79 15.50 13.56
CA ARG A 11 -12.56 14.06 13.84
C ARG A 11 -13.25 13.18 12.81
N LEU A 12 -12.66 12.06 12.57
CA LEU A 12 -13.23 11.02 11.70
C LEU A 12 -14.43 10.35 12.33
N GLY A 13 -14.36 10.12 13.65
CA GLY A 13 -15.39 9.43 14.41
C GLY A 13 -15.37 7.91 14.20
N ALA A 14 -16.26 7.22 14.93
CA ALA A 14 -16.28 5.76 14.99
C ALA A 14 -16.64 5.10 13.64
N GLU A 15 -17.58 5.67 12.90
CA GLU A 15 -18.03 5.10 11.63
C GLU A 15 -16.94 5.10 10.56
N ARG A 16 -16.22 6.23 10.40
CA ARG A 16 -15.09 6.35 9.47
C ARG A 16 -13.89 5.51 9.93
N ALA A 17 -13.65 5.41 11.23
CA ALA A 17 -12.65 4.52 11.77
C ALA A 17 -12.97 3.06 11.44
N LEU A 18 -14.22 2.62 11.62
CA LEU A 18 -14.67 1.29 11.23
C LEU A 18 -14.51 1.06 9.72
N LEU A 19 -14.93 2.03 8.90
CA LEU A 19 -14.74 1.97 7.45
C LEU A 19 -13.27 1.75 7.08
N GLY A 20 -12.37 2.55 7.65
CA GLY A 20 -10.93 2.42 7.41
C GLY A 20 -10.39 1.04 7.81
N LEU A 21 -10.83 0.48 8.94
CA LEU A 21 -10.44 -0.86 9.38
C LEU A 21 -10.96 -1.96 8.45
N VAL A 22 -12.21 -1.85 7.99
CA VAL A 22 -12.79 -2.83 7.06
C VAL A 22 -12.04 -2.80 5.73
N VAL A 23 -11.77 -1.61 5.18
CA VAL A 23 -11.03 -1.50 3.93
C VAL A 23 -9.58 -1.96 4.11
N ALA A 24 -8.92 -1.66 5.23
CA ALA A 24 -7.59 -2.16 5.54
C ALA A 24 -7.53 -3.69 5.58
N LEU A 25 -8.56 -4.34 6.18
CA LEU A 25 -8.64 -5.79 6.26
C LEU A 25 -8.75 -6.45 4.88
N PHE A 26 -9.41 -5.80 3.94
CA PHE A 26 -9.73 -6.37 2.62
C PHE A 26 -8.99 -5.69 1.45
N HIS A 27 -8.03 -4.78 1.69
CA HIS A 27 -7.37 -4.04 0.61
C HIS A 27 -6.68 -4.95 -0.40
N ASP A 28 -6.15 -6.08 0.04
CA ASP A 28 -5.50 -7.11 -0.77
C ASP A 28 -6.42 -8.26 -1.21
N ALA A 29 -7.74 -8.19 -0.93
CA ALA A 29 -8.68 -9.23 -1.35
C ALA A 29 -8.72 -9.46 -2.87
N GLY A 30 -8.25 -8.47 -3.64
CA GLY A 30 -8.14 -8.58 -5.10
C GLY A 30 -7.10 -9.59 -5.60
N TYR A 31 -6.16 -10.03 -4.77
CA TYR A 31 -5.25 -11.14 -5.08
C TYR A 31 -5.93 -12.51 -5.04
N ILE A 32 -7.09 -12.62 -4.41
CA ILE A 32 -7.81 -13.90 -4.27
C ILE A 32 -8.39 -14.30 -5.63
N ARG A 33 -8.02 -15.49 -6.11
CA ARG A 33 -8.65 -16.11 -7.29
C ARG A 33 -10.10 -16.45 -6.99
N GLN A 34 -10.99 -16.17 -7.95
CA GLN A 34 -12.36 -16.66 -7.89
C GLN A 34 -12.38 -18.17 -8.20
N THR A 35 -13.41 -18.88 -7.69
CA THR A 35 -13.52 -20.34 -7.85
C THR A 35 -13.71 -20.76 -9.31
N ASP A 36 -14.31 -19.87 -10.11
CA ASP A 36 -14.58 -20.06 -11.55
C ASP A 36 -13.47 -19.50 -12.45
N ASP A 37 -12.39 -18.94 -11.88
CA ASP A 37 -11.26 -18.44 -12.65
C ASP A 37 -10.42 -19.60 -13.19
N THR A 38 -10.55 -19.88 -14.48
CA THR A 38 -9.79 -20.91 -15.20
C THR A 38 -8.59 -20.35 -15.98
N GLN A 39 -8.42 -19.03 -16.03
CA GLN A 39 -7.37 -18.37 -16.81
C GLN A 39 -6.09 -18.13 -16.00
N HIS A 40 -6.22 -17.81 -14.72
CA HIS A 40 -5.09 -17.49 -13.85
C HIS A 40 -4.75 -18.68 -12.95
N ARG A 41 -3.47 -18.87 -12.70
CA ARG A 41 -2.96 -19.96 -11.84
C ARG A 41 -2.61 -19.47 -10.44
N ASN A 42 -2.25 -18.20 -10.33
CA ASN A 42 -1.69 -17.62 -9.11
C ASN A 42 -2.26 -16.21 -8.87
N GLY A 43 -2.48 -15.87 -7.61
CA GLY A 43 -2.92 -14.52 -7.21
C GLY A 43 -1.96 -13.41 -7.63
N ALA A 44 -0.65 -13.69 -7.70
CA ALA A 44 0.36 -12.72 -8.16
C ALA A 44 0.13 -12.21 -9.59
N GLU A 45 -0.60 -12.94 -10.43
CA GLU A 45 -0.98 -12.47 -11.77
C GLU A 45 -1.89 -11.24 -11.72
N PHE A 46 -2.50 -10.95 -10.56
CA PHE A 46 -3.32 -9.76 -10.33
C PHE A 46 -2.55 -8.58 -9.73
N THR A 47 -1.23 -8.64 -9.53
CA THR A 47 -0.43 -7.56 -8.92
C THR A 47 -0.73 -6.17 -9.50
N ARG A 48 -0.99 -6.08 -10.79
CA ARG A 48 -1.27 -4.82 -11.48
C ARG A 48 -2.73 -4.36 -11.39
N THR A 49 -3.64 -5.20 -10.90
CA THR A 49 -5.10 -4.95 -10.90
C THR A 49 -5.76 -5.30 -9.57
N HIS A 50 -4.99 -5.72 -8.55
CA HIS A 50 -5.53 -6.24 -7.29
C HIS A 50 -6.36 -5.20 -6.54
N VAL A 51 -5.99 -3.91 -6.58
CA VAL A 51 -6.73 -2.85 -5.88
C VAL A 51 -8.12 -2.66 -6.50
N SER A 52 -8.20 -2.55 -7.83
CA SER A 52 -9.49 -2.47 -8.52
C SER A 52 -10.34 -3.73 -8.34
N ARG A 53 -9.70 -4.90 -8.24
CA ARG A 53 -10.40 -6.16 -7.90
C ARG A 53 -10.88 -6.16 -6.46
N GLY A 54 -10.08 -5.62 -5.54
CA GLY A 54 -10.45 -5.40 -4.13
C GLY A 54 -11.64 -4.45 -4.00
N ALA A 55 -11.67 -3.36 -4.77
CA ALA A 55 -12.81 -2.45 -4.82
C ALA A 55 -14.11 -3.18 -5.23
N ARG A 56 -14.07 -4.00 -6.28
CA ARG A 56 -15.21 -4.83 -6.70
C ARG A 56 -15.60 -5.90 -5.66
N PHE A 57 -14.64 -6.41 -4.90
CA PHE A 57 -14.94 -7.31 -3.77
C PHE A 57 -15.71 -6.54 -2.68
N LEU A 58 -15.23 -5.37 -2.27
CA LEU A 58 -15.90 -4.53 -1.25
C LEU A 58 -17.32 -4.13 -1.68
N GLU A 59 -17.52 -3.79 -2.95
CA GLU A 59 -18.84 -3.45 -3.51
C GLU A 59 -19.86 -4.57 -3.27
N ARG A 60 -19.45 -5.83 -3.40
CA ARG A 60 -20.32 -6.99 -3.20
C ARG A 60 -20.42 -7.42 -1.73
N TYR A 61 -19.34 -7.32 -0.99
CA TYR A 61 -19.24 -7.83 0.38
C TYR A 61 -19.84 -6.89 1.43
N MET A 62 -19.57 -5.59 1.33
CA MET A 62 -19.98 -4.63 2.36
C MET A 62 -21.50 -4.58 2.60
N PRO A 63 -22.37 -4.72 1.59
CA PRO A 63 -23.82 -4.82 1.83
C PRO A 63 -24.21 -6.00 2.71
N THR A 64 -23.48 -7.13 2.61
CA THR A 64 -23.78 -8.34 3.38
C THR A 64 -23.49 -8.20 4.87
N ILE A 65 -22.66 -7.21 5.25
CA ILE A 65 -22.31 -6.91 6.65
C ILE A 65 -22.94 -5.60 7.14
N GLY A 66 -23.98 -5.10 6.45
CA GLY A 66 -24.71 -3.91 6.85
C GLY A 66 -24.03 -2.58 6.56
N LEU A 67 -23.01 -2.56 5.71
CA LEU A 67 -22.23 -1.36 5.37
C LEU A 67 -22.49 -0.85 3.94
N ALA A 68 -23.68 -1.11 3.38
CA ALA A 68 -24.03 -0.73 2.01
C ALA A 68 -23.85 0.78 1.73
N ASN A 69 -24.19 1.64 2.69
CA ASN A 69 -24.07 3.09 2.55
C ASN A 69 -22.62 3.58 2.39
N TRP A 70 -21.64 2.79 2.83
CA TRP A 70 -20.22 3.14 2.74
C TRP A 70 -19.52 2.61 1.49
N VAL A 71 -20.21 1.81 0.65
CA VAL A 71 -19.64 1.25 -0.57
C VAL A 71 -19.05 2.33 -1.49
N PRO A 72 -19.74 3.46 -1.79
CA PRO A 72 -19.18 4.48 -2.67
C PRO A 72 -17.85 5.07 -2.15
N VAL A 73 -17.70 5.22 -0.84
CA VAL A 73 -16.48 5.72 -0.21
C VAL A 73 -15.41 4.62 -0.17
N ALA A 74 -15.76 3.42 0.26
CA ALA A 74 -14.83 2.28 0.39
C ALA A 74 -14.13 1.96 -0.94
N THR A 75 -14.89 1.92 -2.04
CA THR A 75 -14.37 1.63 -3.39
C THR A 75 -13.43 2.71 -3.91
N GLN A 76 -13.48 3.92 -3.36
CA GLN A 76 -12.55 4.99 -3.69
C GLN A 76 -11.32 4.98 -2.77
N ILE A 77 -11.51 4.89 -1.44
CA ILE A 77 -10.38 4.99 -0.50
C ILE A 77 -9.40 3.81 -0.61
N ILE A 78 -9.83 2.65 -1.07
CA ILE A 78 -8.93 1.51 -1.30
C ILE A 78 -7.82 1.86 -2.31
N HIS A 79 -8.07 2.73 -3.28
CA HIS A 79 -7.09 3.11 -4.29
C HIS A 79 -5.89 3.90 -3.72
N PHE A 80 -5.99 4.40 -2.48
CA PHE A 80 -4.81 4.99 -1.81
C PHE A 80 -3.75 3.95 -1.41
N THR A 81 -4.06 2.65 -1.42
CA THR A 81 -3.06 1.59 -1.18
C THR A 81 -2.29 1.19 -2.45
N GLY A 82 -2.82 1.50 -3.64
CA GLY A 82 -2.24 1.06 -4.91
C GLY A 82 -1.57 2.13 -5.75
N TYR A 83 -1.28 1.75 -7.00
CA TYR A 83 -0.69 2.58 -8.05
C TYR A 83 -1.55 2.57 -9.32
N GLU A 84 -2.74 1.95 -9.28
CA GLU A 84 -3.63 1.79 -10.45
C GLU A 84 -4.32 3.09 -10.83
N VAL A 85 -4.66 3.92 -9.83
CA VAL A 85 -5.37 5.18 -9.99
C VAL A 85 -4.50 6.31 -9.41
N PRO A 86 -4.22 7.37 -10.18
CA PRO A 86 -3.56 8.56 -9.65
C PRO A 86 -4.38 9.19 -8.51
N PHE A 87 -3.73 9.65 -7.45
CA PHE A 87 -4.43 10.20 -6.27
C PHE A 87 -5.37 11.37 -6.60
N GLY A 88 -5.04 12.18 -7.63
CA GLY A 88 -5.87 13.28 -8.11
C GLY A 88 -7.17 12.83 -8.78
N ASP A 89 -7.23 11.58 -9.24
CA ASP A 89 -8.40 11.01 -9.92
C ASP A 89 -9.35 10.29 -8.97
N ILE A 90 -8.93 10.05 -7.71
CA ILE A 90 -9.78 9.47 -6.67
C ILE A 90 -10.84 10.50 -6.25
N ARG A 91 -12.12 10.17 -6.48
CA ARG A 91 -13.25 11.07 -6.26
C ARG A 91 -13.87 10.85 -4.88
N LEU A 92 -13.74 11.84 -4.02
CA LEU A 92 -14.30 11.86 -2.66
C LEU A 92 -14.74 13.30 -2.35
N ASP A 93 -16.01 13.47 -2.00
CA ASP A 93 -16.60 14.77 -1.74
C ASP A 93 -16.32 15.28 -0.32
N ASP A 94 -16.28 14.37 0.67
CA ASP A 94 -15.95 14.72 2.06
C ASP A 94 -14.44 14.62 2.31
N ALA A 95 -13.84 15.70 2.80
CA ALA A 95 -12.42 15.74 3.14
C ALA A 95 -12.03 14.73 4.23
N ARG A 96 -12.95 14.34 5.11
CA ARG A 96 -12.72 13.32 6.14
C ARG A 96 -12.62 11.91 5.53
N ASP A 97 -13.40 11.63 4.48
CA ASP A 97 -13.30 10.36 3.74
C ASP A 97 -11.97 10.27 3.02
N ARG A 98 -11.52 11.37 2.41
CA ARG A 98 -10.18 11.46 1.81
C ARG A 98 -9.08 11.25 2.87
N ARG A 99 -9.27 11.81 4.07
CA ARG A 99 -8.34 11.59 5.20
C ARG A 99 -8.26 10.12 5.60
N VAL A 100 -9.37 9.39 5.62
CA VAL A 100 -9.36 7.93 5.83
C VAL A 100 -8.52 7.24 4.78
N GLY A 101 -8.65 7.62 3.50
CA GLY A 101 -7.83 7.08 2.41
C GLY A 101 -6.34 7.37 2.60
N HIS A 102 -5.95 8.60 2.97
CA HIS A 102 -4.56 8.95 3.27
C HIS A 102 -3.99 8.11 4.43
N LEU A 103 -4.75 7.98 5.52
CA LEU A 103 -4.33 7.15 6.66
C LEU A 103 -4.22 5.67 6.30
N LEU A 104 -5.11 5.16 5.43
CA LEU A 104 -5.08 3.79 4.94
C LEU A 104 -3.80 3.53 4.12
N GLY A 105 -3.54 4.36 3.09
CA GLY A 105 -2.34 4.22 2.26
C GLY A 105 -1.04 4.46 3.05
N THR A 106 -1.08 5.34 4.06
CA THR A 106 0.02 5.56 5.00
C THR A 106 0.30 4.28 5.81
N ALA A 107 -0.74 3.68 6.41
CA ALA A 107 -0.62 2.50 7.25
C ALA A 107 -0.09 1.30 6.46
N ASP A 108 -0.57 1.09 5.23
CA ASP A 108 -0.13 0.04 4.33
C ASP A 108 1.38 0.17 4.03
N MET A 109 1.84 1.33 3.55
CA MET A 109 3.25 1.57 3.24
C MET A 109 4.15 1.44 4.48
N MET A 110 3.72 2.01 5.62
CA MET A 110 4.50 1.92 6.85
C MET A 110 4.59 0.49 7.37
N ALA A 111 3.48 -0.27 7.38
CA ALA A 111 3.47 -1.65 7.84
C ALA A 111 4.40 -2.52 6.98
N GLN A 112 4.38 -2.33 5.65
CA GLN A 112 5.22 -3.06 4.72
C GLN A 112 6.71 -2.73 4.93
N MET A 113 7.09 -1.45 4.88
CA MET A 113 8.51 -1.05 4.93
C MET A 113 9.14 -1.20 6.31
N SER A 114 8.37 -1.16 7.40
CA SER A 114 8.85 -1.33 8.77
C SER A 114 8.97 -2.79 9.21
N ASP A 115 8.48 -3.73 8.40
CA ASP A 115 8.62 -5.16 8.69
C ASP A 115 10.10 -5.54 8.77
N ARG A 116 10.50 -6.18 9.88
CA ARG A 116 11.89 -6.61 10.11
C ARG A 116 12.44 -7.54 9.02
N CYS A 117 11.56 -8.24 8.30
CA CYS A 117 11.91 -9.15 7.21
C CYS A 117 11.61 -8.52 5.83
N TYR A 118 11.43 -7.20 5.75
CA TYR A 118 11.06 -6.52 4.51
C TYR A 118 12.05 -6.79 3.37
N LEU A 119 13.35 -6.72 3.66
CA LEU A 119 14.40 -6.89 2.65
C LEU A 119 14.44 -8.33 2.12
N GLU A 120 14.33 -9.33 3.01
CA GLU A 120 14.23 -10.73 2.62
C GLU A 120 12.96 -10.99 1.82
N LYS A 121 11.84 -10.39 2.23
CA LYS A 121 10.57 -10.48 1.48
C LYS A 121 10.68 -9.84 0.10
N CYS A 122 11.36 -8.71 -0.06
CA CYS A 122 11.61 -8.10 -1.36
C CYS A 122 12.35 -9.07 -2.30
N ARG A 123 13.42 -9.72 -1.81
CA ARG A 123 14.22 -10.67 -2.59
C ARG A 123 13.47 -11.96 -2.91
N ASP A 124 12.85 -12.57 -1.87
CA ASP A 124 12.43 -13.97 -1.93
C ASP A 124 10.92 -14.13 -2.21
N ARG A 125 10.11 -13.09 -2.06
CA ARG A 125 8.67 -13.11 -2.25
C ARG A 125 8.20 -12.11 -3.29
N LEU A 126 8.54 -10.83 -3.12
CA LEU A 126 8.07 -9.76 -3.99
C LEU A 126 8.65 -9.87 -5.40
N TYR A 127 9.93 -10.23 -5.55
CA TYR A 127 10.50 -10.41 -6.89
C TYR A 127 9.81 -11.53 -7.68
N PRO A 128 9.59 -12.76 -7.15
CA PRO A 128 8.80 -13.77 -7.84
C PRO A 128 7.37 -13.33 -8.17
N GLU A 129 6.72 -12.60 -7.26
CA GLU A 129 5.40 -12.01 -7.51
C GLU A 129 5.46 -11.03 -8.68
N PHE A 130 6.44 -10.13 -8.72
CA PHE A 130 6.62 -9.17 -9.81
C PHE A 130 6.93 -9.83 -11.15
N VAL A 131 7.58 -10.98 -11.17
CA VAL A 131 7.76 -11.79 -12.39
C VAL A 131 6.42 -12.31 -12.87
N LEU A 132 5.63 -12.94 -11.99
CA LEU A 132 4.32 -13.50 -12.33
C LEU A 132 3.30 -12.43 -12.70
N GLY A 133 3.32 -11.30 -12.00
CA GLY A 133 2.43 -10.15 -12.24
C GLY A 133 2.86 -9.24 -13.41
N GLY A 134 3.95 -9.59 -14.11
CA GLY A 134 4.46 -8.82 -15.27
C GLY A 134 5.02 -7.45 -14.88
N VAL A 135 5.38 -7.23 -13.62
CA VAL A 135 5.99 -5.98 -13.12
C VAL A 135 7.50 -5.97 -13.31
N ALA A 136 8.17 -7.11 -13.07
CA ALA A 136 9.62 -7.23 -13.25
C ALA A 136 10.03 -7.19 -14.73
N LEU A 137 9.19 -7.74 -15.61
CA LEU A 137 9.40 -7.83 -17.04
C LEU A 137 8.19 -7.27 -17.79
N PRO A 138 7.92 -5.95 -17.70
CA PRO A 138 6.77 -5.36 -18.37
C PRO A 138 6.89 -5.50 -19.90
N VAL A 139 5.77 -5.81 -20.52
CA VAL A 139 5.65 -5.80 -21.99
C VAL A 139 5.17 -4.42 -22.41
N GLY A 140 5.94 -3.72 -23.22
CA GLY A 140 5.56 -2.43 -23.79
C GLY A 140 4.43 -2.55 -24.81
N ALA A 141 3.84 -1.43 -25.20
CA ALA A 141 2.73 -1.38 -26.16
C ALA A 141 3.08 -2.02 -27.54
N ASN A 142 4.35 -2.03 -27.91
CA ASN A 142 4.85 -2.61 -29.17
C ASN A 142 5.30 -4.08 -29.01
N GLY A 143 5.03 -4.72 -27.87
CA GLY A 143 5.48 -6.08 -27.57
C GLY A 143 6.93 -6.19 -27.11
N ASP A 144 7.67 -5.09 -27.00
CA ASP A 144 9.03 -5.07 -26.49
C ASP A 144 9.01 -5.38 -24.98
N ARG A 145 9.94 -6.22 -24.54
CA ARG A 145 10.13 -6.53 -23.11
C ARG A 145 11.22 -5.65 -22.52
N ALA A 146 10.85 -4.80 -21.58
CA ALA A 146 11.81 -4.06 -20.77
C ALA A 146 12.08 -4.84 -19.48
N VAL A 147 13.34 -4.95 -19.06
CA VAL A 147 13.70 -5.53 -17.76
C VAL A 147 13.72 -4.41 -16.75
N LYS A 148 12.73 -4.40 -15.84
CA LYS A 148 12.69 -3.47 -14.70
C LYS A 148 13.49 -3.99 -13.52
N TYR A 149 13.36 -5.29 -13.24
CA TYR A 149 14.09 -6.00 -12.20
C TYR A 149 14.61 -7.32 -12.79
N ALA A 150 15.93 -7.45 -12.89
CA ALA A 150 16.56 -8.65 -13.45
C ALA A 150 16.61 -9.84 -12.47
N SER A 151 16.60 -9.53 -11.16
CA SER A 151 16.67 -10.53 -10.08
C SER A 151 16.15 -9.95 -8.77
N GLY A 152 15.97 -10.79 -7.75
CA GLY A 152 15.68 -10.34 -6.39
C GLY A 152 16.78 -9.46 -5.80
N LEU A 153 18.03 -9.68 -6.16
CA LEU A 153 19.15 -8.81 -5.79
C LEU A 153 19.09 -7.45 -6.50
N ASP A 154 18.68 -7.44 -7.77
CA ASP A 154 18.50 -6.19 -8.49
C ASP A 154 17.33 -5.38 -7.91
N LEU A 155 16.23 -6.04 -7.51
CA LEU A 155 15.16 -5.40 -6.77
C LEU A 155 15.67 -4.78 -5.47
N LEU A 156 16.51 -5.50 -4.69
CA LEU A 156 17.12 -4.96 -3.47
C LEU A 156 18.01 -3.75 -3.73
N ARG A 157 18.79 -3.74 -4.82
CA ARG A 157 19.61 -2.58 -5.19
C ARG A 157 18.77 -1.32 -5.46
N GLN A 158 17.55 -1.48 -5.96
CA GLN A 158 16.62 -0.39 -6.24
C GLN A 158 15.73 -0.03 -5.03
N THR A 159 15.66 -0.89 -4.01
CA THR A 159 14.82 -0.70 -2.81
C THR A 159 15.13 0.59 -2.03
N PRO A 160 16.39 1.04 -1.83
CA PRO A 160 16.67 2.31 -1.15
C PRO A 160 15.97 3.50 -1.82
N GLN A 161 16.07 3.60 -3.14
CA GLN A 161 15.42 4.69 -3.89
C GLN A 161 13.91 4.58 -3.81
N PHE A 162 13.34 3.36 -3.88
CA PHE A 162 11.90 3.15 -3.71
C PHE A 162 11.42 3.61 -2.33
N MET A 163 12.14 3.27 -1.25
CA MET A 163 11.78 3.69 0.11
C MET A 163 11.82 5.20 0.26
N GLU A 164 12.87 5.86 -0.23
CA GLU A 164 13.02 7.32 -0.21
C GLU A 164 11.92 8.02 -1.00
N ASP A 165 11.66 7.56 -2.22
CA ASP A 165 10.59 8.09 -3.07
C ASP A 165 9.21 7.90 -2.43
N THR A 166 8.98 6.77 -1.77
CA THR A 166 7.72 6.49 -1.06
C THR A 166 7.55 7.45 0.11
N ILE A 167 8.59 7.66 0.93
CA ILE A 167 8.52 8.61 2.04
C ILE A 167 8.27 10.03 1.50
N GLN A 168 9.08 10.49 0.56
CA GLN A 168 9.02 11.86 0.08
C GLN A 168 7.75 12.16 -0.73
N LYS A 169 7.39 11.29 -1.69
CA LYS A 169 6.32 11.58 -2.66
C LYS A 169 4.94 11.15 -2.15
N ARG A 170 4.86 10.00 -1.45
CA ARG A 170 3.57 9.51 -0.93
C ARG A 170 3.33 9.97 0.49
N LEU A 171 4.19 9.58 1.46
CA LEU A 171 3.93 9.84 2.87
C LEU A 171 3.98 11.33 3.20
N ASP A 172 5.03 12.05 2.83
CA ASP A 172 5.14 13.49 3.08
C ASP A 172 4.36 14.32 2.06
N GLY A 173 4.43 13.97 0.78
CA GLY A 173 3.76 14.70 -0.30
C GLY A 173 2.25 14.44 -0.34
N ALA A 174 1.82 13.34 -0.92
CA ALA A 174 0.41 13.07 -1.19
C ALA A 174 -0.44 12.87 0.09
N PHE A 175 0.14 12.29 1.14
CA PHE A 175 -0.53 11.99 2.41
C PHE A 175 -0.20 13.00 3.53
N HIS A 176 0.52 14.08 3.21
CA HIS A 176 0.77 15.23 4.10
C HIS A 176 1.41 14.88 5.45
N GLY A 177 2.20 13.81 5.52
CA GLY A 177 2.87 13.36 6.74
C GLY A 177 1.93 12.70 7.77
N ASP A 178 0.84 12.09 7.34
CA ASP A 178 -0.16 11.45 8.21
C ASP A 178 0.42 10.36 9.11
N TYR A 179 1.58 9.79 8.75
CA TYR A 179 2.30 8.85 9.62
C TYR A 179 2.67 9.42 11.00
N ARG A 180 2.73 10.76 11.15
CA ARG A 180 3.02 11.42 12.42
C ARG A 180 1.87 11.28 13.44
N TYR A 181 0.67 10.95 12.99
CA TYR A 181 -0.46 10.71 13.92
C TYR A 181 -0.29 9.48 14.81
N VAL A 182 0.73 8.66 14.58
CA VAL A 182 1.08 7.57 15.48
C VAL A 182 1.91 8.05 16.69
N GLU A 183 2.66 9.13 16.54
CA GLU A 183 3.61 9.65 17.54
C GLU A 183 2.97 9.91 18.93
N PRO A 184 1.75 10.48 19.05
CA PRO A 184 1.10 10.65 20.34
C PRO A 184 0.76 9.35 21.07
N LEU A 185 0.88 8.20 20.41
CA LEU A 185 0.67 6.87 21.00
C LEU A 185 1.96 6.24 21.52
N PHE A 186 3.12 6.83 21.19
CA PHE A 186 4.47 6.34 21.49
C PHE A 186 5.39 7.44 22.06
N ASP A 187 4.85 8.30 22.90
CA ASP A 187 5.59 9.37 23.60
C ASP A 187 6.39 10.28 22.64
N GLY A 188 5.77 10.65 21.51
CA GLY A 188 6.38 11.52 20.51
C GLY A 188 7.35 10.82 19.54
N ARG A 189 7.48 9.49 19.61
CA ARG A 189 8.31 8.70 18.73
C ARG A 189 7.48 8.02 17.65
N ASN A 190 8.10 7.68 16.52
CA ASN A 190 7.48 6.86 15.48
C ASN A 190 8.29 5.57 15.29
N PRO A 191 7.91 4.46 15.96
CA PRO A 191 8.68 3.22 15.89
C PRO A 191 8.72 2.60 14.48
N TYR A 192 7.74 2.91 13.63
CA TYR A 192 7.71 2.44 12.25
C TYR A 192 8.76 3.16 11.40
N ILE A 193 8.84 4.48 11.49
CA ILE A 193 9.87 5.27 10.79
C ILE A 193 11.26 4.87 11.30
N GLU A 194 11.44 4.68 12.61
CA GLU A 194 12.71 4.20 13.16
C GLU A 194 13.12 2.82 12.61
N ALA A 195 12.15 1.92 12.40
CA ALA A 195 12.41 0.61 11.79
C ALA A 195 12.76 0.72 10.30
N ILE A 196 12.08 1.59 9.56
CA ILE A 196 12.35 1.89 8.16
C ILE A 196 13.77 2.43 8.00
N ASP A 197 14.17 3.42 8.81
CA ASP A 197 15.50 4.03 8.78
C ASP A 197 16.61 3.01 9.08
N LYS A 198 16.37 2.10 10.03
CA LYS A 198 17.31 1.02 10.34
C LYS A 198 17.48 0.07 9.15
N SER A 199 16.38 -0.37 8.54
CA SER A 199 16.40 -1.26 7.37
C SER A 199 17.10 -0.60 6.19
N LEU A 200 16.81 0.68 5.93
CA LEU A 200 17.44 1.45 4.86
C LEU A 200 18.95 1.62 5.09
N SER A 201 19.34 1.96 6.31
CA SER A 201 20.75 2.12 6.68
C SER A 201 21.53 0.81 6.54
N PHE A 202 20.95 -0.30 7.01
CA PHE A 202 21.51 -1.63 6.86
C PHE A 202 21.68 -2.01 5.38
N LEU A 203 20.64 -1.86 4.57
CA LEU A 203 20.69 -2.18 3.15
C LEU A 203 21.77 -1.38 2.41
N ARG A 204 21.86 -0.06 2.68
CA ARG A 204 22.91 0.79 2.12
C ARG A 204 24.32 0.34 2.51
N GLN A 205 24.51 -0.12 3.75
CA GLN A 205 25.79 -0.67 4.20
C GLN A 205 26.14 -1.93 3.44
N VAL A 206 25.20 -2.88 3.32
CA VAL A 206 25.38 -4.13 2.60
C VAL A 206 25.69 -3.88 1.13
N LEU A 207 24.96 -2.98 0.47
CA LEU A 207 25.18 -2.63 -0.93
C LEU A 207 26.57 -2.02 -1.19
N ARG A 208 27.13 -1.26 -0.22
CA ARG A 208 28.47 -0.68 -0.33
C ARG A 208 29.58 -1.68 -0.08
N SER A 209 29.35 -2.71 0.73
CA SER A 209 30.37 -3.70 1.07
C SER A 209 30.61 -4.75 -0.01
N GLU A 210 29.82 -4.76 -1.09
CA GLU A 210 29.83 -5.78 -2.15
C GLU A 210 29.72 -7.22 -1.61
N SER A 211 29.26 -7.39 -0.36
CA SER A 211 29.16 -8.67 0.33
C SER A 211 27.83 -9.35 0.00
N TRP A 212 27.78 -10.01 -1.16
CA TRP A 212 26.60 -10.76 -1.63
C TRP A 212 26.94 -12.24 -1.82
#